data_fa58f6901ad912f09b33e14f2358c7a7
#
_entry.id   fa58f6901ad912f09b33e14f2358c7a7
#
_cell.length_a   1.000
_cell.length_b   1.000
_cell.length_c   1.000
_cell.angle_alpha   90.00
_cell.angle_beta   90.00
_cell.angle_gamma   90.00
#
_symmetry.space_group_name_H-M   'P 1'
#
loop_
_entity.id
_entity.type
_entity.pdbx_description
1 polymer ?
#
loop_
_entity_poly.entity_id
_entity_poly.type
_entity_poly.pdbx_seq_one_letter_code
_entity_poly.pdbx_strand_id
1 'polypeptide(L)'
;MKIILKVCIVTLTLLYSCNLKNEKTSNHLSNETSPYLLQHVNNPVDWYPWGPEALKKAEKENKLLLISIGYAACHWCHVMEKESFQDLEVAKIMNDSFVCIKIDREERPDIDQIYMSATQLLNHHGGWPNSVFCLPTGQPFYAGTYFPPDDHDNGPGFRTLLSQLAESWGNNRSEIELQAQELEQVIKKMNHFEKDSFGSMQFKTNYNLMKGSIQQRFDNLNGGFGGAPKFPP
;
A
#
# COMPACT_ATOMS: atom_id res chain seq x y z
N MET A 1 1.90 -43.94 -48.92
CA MET A 1 2.80 -43.77 -47.73
C MET A 1 3.22 -42.33 -47.44
N LYS A 2 3.63 -41.51 -48.41
CA LYS A 2 4.05 -40.12 -48.20
C LYS A 2 2.90 -39.12 -47.81
N ILE A 3 1.67 -39.38 -48.25
CA ILE A 3 0.50 -38.54 -47.96
C ILE A 3 0.02 -38.75 -46.51
N ILE A 4 -0.02 -39.99 -46.03
CA ILE A 4 -0.46 -40.36 -44.67
C ILE A 4 0.51 -39.74 -43.63
N LEU A 5 1.82 -39.75 -43.93
CA LEU A 5 2.84 -39.17 -43.02
C LEU A 5 2.70 -37.65 -42.89
N LYS A 6 2.31 -36.94 -43.99
CA LYS A 6 2.08 -35.49 -43.94
C LYS A 6 0.83 -35.11 -43.16
N VAL A 7 -0.24 -35.90 -43.24
CA VAL A 7 -1.48 -35.67 -42.48
C VAL A 7 -1.26 -35.91 -40.98
N CYS A 8 -0.50 -36.94 -40.59
CA CYS A 8 -0.16 -37.18 -39.19
C CYS A 8 0.72 -36.06 -38.58
N ILE A 9 1.65 -35.44 -39.35
CA ILE A 9 2.45 -34.35 -38.86
C ILE A 9 1.62 -33.06 -38.65
N VAL A 10 0.70 -32.76 -39.56
CA VAL A 10 -0.18 -31.59 -39.46
C VAL A 10 -1.19 -31.72 -38.28
N THR A 11 -1.71 -32.95 -38.04
CA THR A 11 -2.59 -33.17 -36.89
C THR A 11 -1.86 -33.14 -35.56
N LEU A 12 -0.58 -33.55 -35.51
CA LEU A 12 0.22 -33.49 -34.29
C LEU A 12 0.59 -32.04 -33.92
N THR A 13 0.85 -31.18 -34.93
CA THR A 13 1.11 -29.72 -34.67
C THR A 13 -0.15 -28.97 -34.24
N LEU A 14 -1.32 -29.33 -34.71
CA LEU A 14 -2.60 -28.76 -34.26
C LEU A 14 -2.98 -29.17 -32.82
N LEU A 15 -2.58 -30.35 -32.35
CA LEU A 15 -2.79 -30.76 -30.97
C LEU A 15 -1.80 -30.11 -29.99
N TYR A 16 -0.62 -29.69 -30.44
CA TYR A 16 0.33 -28.97 -29.59
C TYR A 16 -0.06 -27.49 -29.39
N SER A 17 -0.86 -26.91 -30.28
CA SER A 17 -1.28 -25.51 -30.19
C SER A 17 -2.44 -25.25 -29.22
N CYS A 18 -3.11 -26.30 -28.69
CA CYS A 18 -4.26 -26.17 -27.80
C CYS A 18 -3.95 -26.27 -26.29
N ASN A 19 -2.69 -26.36 -25.90
CA ASN A 19 -2.30 -26.52 -24.49
C ASN A 19 -1.59 -25.30 -23.90
N LEU A 20 -1.79 -24.11 -24.44
CA LEU A 20 -1.59 -22.88 -23.68
C LEU A 20 -2.77 -22.74 -22.71
N LYS A 21 -2.79 -23.57 -21.66
CA LYS A 21 -3.44 -23.21 -20.43
C LYS A 21 -2.76 -21.89 -20.00
N ASN A 22 -3.52 -20.80 -20.05
CA ASN A 22 -3.23 -19.64 -19.21
C ASN A 22 -3.28 -20.16 -17.77
N GLU A 23 -2.19 -20.71 -17.27
CA GLU A 23 -1.99 -20.85 -15.85
C GLU A 23 -2.03 -19.40 -15.33
N LYS A 24 -3.13 -19.04 -14.70
CA LYS A 24 -3.27 -17.83 -13.93
C LYS A 24 -2.26 -17.98 -12.80
N THR A 25 -1.01 -17.55 -13.06
CA THR A 25 0.04 -17.60 -12.07
C THR A 25 -0.38 -16.68 -10.94
N SER A 26 -0.60 -17.27 -9.76
CA SER A 26 -0.82 -16.50 -8.54
C SER A 26 0.39 -15.59 -8.31
N ASN A 27 0.16 -14.38 -7.81
CA ASN A 27 1.23 -13.46 -7.43
C ASN A 27 1.97 -13.95 -6.16
N HIS A 28 2.92 -13.18 -5.65
CA HIS A 28 3.80 -13.59 -4.54
C HIS A 28 3.10 -13.69 -3.17
N LEU A 29 1.82 -13.35 -3.08
CA LEU A 29 1.04 -13.49 -1.84
C LEU A 29 0.54 -14.92 -1.59
N SER A 30 0.74 -15.86 -2.50
CA SER A 30 0.19 -17.24 -2.42
C SER A 30 0.67 -18.04 -1.22
N ASN A 31 1.81 -17.68 -0.63
CA ASN A 31 2.39 -18.37 0.54
C ASN A 31 2.10 -17.63 1.87
N GLU A 32 1.35 -16.54 1.82
CA GLU A 32 1.00 -15.76 3.01
C GLU A 32 -0.11 -16.44 3.82
N THR A 33 -0.22 -16.06 5.10
CA THR A 33 -1.24 -16.61 6.03
C THR A 33 -2.37 -15.64 6.33
N SER A 34 -2.16 -14.34 6.07
CA SER A 34 -3.16 -13.31 6.25
C SER A 34 -4.37 -13.54 5.34
N PRO A 35 -5.60 -13.63 5.89
CA PRO A 35 -6.81 -13.69 5.06
C PRO A 35 -6.95 -12.50 4.11
N TYR A 36 -6.49 -11.30 4.54
CA TYR A 36 -6.50 -10.10 3.72
C TYR A 36 -5.55 -10.21 2.52
N LEU A 37 -4.32 -10.66 2.73
CA LEU A 37 -3.35 -10.84 1.64
C LEU A 37 -3.81 -11.91 0.66
N LEU A 38 -4.34 -13.03 1.16
CA LEU A 38 -4.84 -14.12 0.33
C LEU A 38 -6.02 -13.73 -0.58
N GLN A 39 -6.82 -12.73 -0.22
CA GLN A 39 -7.86 -12.17 -1.09
C GLN A 39 -7.27 -11.59 -2.39
N HIS A 40 -6.05 -11.07 -2.34
CA HIS A 40 -5.38 -10.42 -3.46
C HIS A 40 -4.49 -11.34 -4.32
N VAL A 41 -4.39 -12.63 -3.99
CA VAL A 41 -3.53 -13.62 -4.68
C VAL A 41 -3.83 -13.71 -6.18
N ASN A 42 -5.09 -13.55 -6.56
CA ASN A 42 -5.55 -13.69 -7.95
C ASN A 42 -5.71 -12.34 -8.68
N ASN A 43 -5.30 -11.22 -8.08
CA ASN A 43 -5.29 -9.95 -8.79
C ASN A 43 -4.30 -10.01 -9.96
N PRO A 44 -4.55 -9.28 -11.07
CA PRO A 44 -3.60 -9.14 -12.16
C PRO A 44 -2.34 -8.32 -11.76
N VAL A 45 -2.37 -7.62 -10.63
CA VAL A 45 -1.22 -6.93 -10.06
C VAL A 45 -0.24 -7.93 -9.47
N ASP A 46 1.05 -7.77 -9.77
CA ASP A 46 2.16 -8.57 -9.24
C ASP A 46 2.51 -8.14 -7.81
N TRP A 47 1.61 -8.49 -6.88
CA TRP A 47 1.73 -8.15 -5.47
C TRP A 47 2.81 -8.95 -4.76
N TYR A 48 3.65 -8.27 -4.02
CA TYR A 48 4.61 -8.83 -3.06
C TYR A 48 4.13 -8.61 -1.62
N PRO A 49 4.42 -9.51 -0.69
CA PRO A 49 4.33 -9.20 0.73
C PRO A 49 5.44 -8.22 1.13
N TRP A 50 5.29 -7.57 2.27
CA TRP A 50 6.37 -6.74 2.81
C TRP A 50 7.58 -7.59 3.18
N GLY A 51 8.69 -7.33 2.54
CA GLY A 51 9.90 -8.10 2.79
C GLY A 51 11.09 -7.68 1.93
N PRO A 52 12.25 -8.28 2.20
CA PRO A 52 13.49 -7.93 1.50
C PRO A 52 13.48 -8.25 0.00
N GLU A 53 12.63 -9.17 -0.45
CA GLU A 53 12.52 -9.54 -1.86
C GLU A 53 11.99 -8.37 -2.69
N ALA A 54 10.86 -7.78 -2.29
CA ALA A 54 10.26 -6.63 -2.94
C ALA A 54 11.19 -5.40 -2.94
N LEU A 55 11.80 -5.10 -1.80
CA LEU A 55 12.72 -3.96 -1.66
C LEU A 55 13.95 -4.11 -2.56
N LYS A 56 14.60 -5.28 -2.55
CA LYS A 56 15.75 -5.56 -3.45
C LYS A 56 15.36 -5.51 -4.91
N LYS A 57 14.16 -5.97 -5.28
CA LYS A 57 13.65 -5.88 -6.64
C LYS A 57 13.49 -4.42 -7.06
N ALA A 58 12.89 -3.58 -6.22
CA ALA A 58 12.71 -2.16 -6.49
C ALA A 58 14.06 -1.44 -6.68
N GLU A 59 15.02 -1.68 -5.80
CA GLU A 59 16.37 -1.12 -5.91
C GLU A 59 17.09 -1.60 -7.20
N LYS A 60 17.03 -2.91 -7.49
CA LYS A 60 17.69 -3.51 -8.67
C LYS A 60 17.11 -2.99 -9.98
N GLU A 61 15.78 -2.85 -10.05
CA GLU A 61 15.08 -2.40 -11.25
C GLU A 61 14.93 -0.88 -11.30
N ASN A 62 15.36 -0.18 -10.25
CA ASN A 62 15.20 1.28 -10.08
C ASN A 62 13.74 1.73 -10.26
N LYS A 63 12.80 0.93 -9.76
CA LYS A 63 11.36 1.21 -9.77
C LYS A 63 10.90 1.79 -8.45
N LEU A 64 9.94 2.70 -8.50
CA LEU A 64 9.22 3.16 -7.32
C LEU A 64 8.49 1.99 -6.64
N LEU A 65 8.28 2.12 -5.33
CA LEU A 65 7.38 1.23 -4.60
C LEU A 65 5.98 1.82 -4.55
N LEU A 66 4.98 0.97 -4.77
CA LEU A 66 3.59 1.24 -4.43
C LEU A 66 3.19 0.33 -3.27
N ILE A 67 3.03 0.91 -2.10
CA ILE A 67 2.67 0.21 -0.87
C ILE A 67 1.18 0.42 -0.63
N SER A 68 0.40 -0.67 -0.62
CA SER A 68 -1.04 -0.65 -0.35
C SER A 68 -1.32 -1.37 0.96
N ILE A 69 -1.82 -0.63 1.95
CA ILE A 69 -2.10 -1.12 3.29
C ILE A 69 -3.61 -1.15 3.53
N GLY A 70 -4.08 -2.22 4.13
CA GLY A 70 -5.49 -2.39 4.47
C GLY A 70 -5.70 -3.49 5.50
N TYR A 71 -6.91 -4.00 5.60
CA TYR A 71 -7.28 -5.11 6.50
C TYR A 71 -8.55 -5.82 6.02
N ALA A 72 -8.80 -7.02 6.55
CA ALA A 72 -9.84 -7.91 6.03
C ALA A 72 -11.26 -7.33 6.09
N ALA A 73 -11.61 -6.54 7.09
CA ALA A 73 -12.93 -5.92 7.23
C ALA A 73 -13.05 -4.51 6.60
N CYS A 74 -12.04 -4.06 5.86
CA CYS A 74 -11.98 -2.72 5.28
C CYS A 74 -12.88 -2.60 4.04
N HIS A 75 -14.03 -1.94 4.16
CA HIS A 75 -14.97 -1.75 3.06
C HIS A 75 -14.32 -1.11 1.82
N TRP A 76 -13.67 0.05 1.99
CA TRP A 76 -13.06 0.77 0.87
C TRP A 76 -11.84 0.06 0.28
N CYS A 77 -11.18 -0.83 1.03
CA CYS A 77 -10.13 -1.68 0.49
C CYS A 77 -10.71 -2.69 -0.53
N HIS A 78 -11.88 -3.27 -0.22
CA HIS A 78 -12.58 -4.16 -1.14
C HIS A 78 -13.14 -3.44 -2.37
N VAL A 79 -13.60 -2.19 -2.20
CA VAL A 79 -14.04 -1.36 -3.33
C VAL A 79 -12.86 -1.12 -4.25
N MET A 80 -11.72 -0.65 -3.72
CA MET A 80 -10.51 -0.38 -4.53
C MET A 80 -9.94 -1.64 -5.18
N GLU A 81 -10.06 -2.81 -4.52
CA GLU A 81 -9.70 -4.08 -5.14
C GLU A 81 -10.49 -4.34 -6.40
N LYS A 82 -11.82 -4.26 -6.31
CA LYS A 82 -12.72 -4.57 -7.44
C LYS A 82 -12.62 -3.59 -8.58
N GLU A 83 -12.48 -2.30 -8.26
CA GLU A 83 -12.50 -1.24 -9.25
C GLU A 83 -11.13 -0.97 -9.87
N SER A 84 -10.05 -1.02 -9.06
CA SER A 84 -8.72 -0.64 -9.52
C SER A 84 -7.76 -1.82 -9.63
N PHE A 85 -7.65 -2.69 -8.61
CA PHE A 85 -6.63 -3.75 -8.64
C PHE A 85 -7.00 -4.96 -9.51
N GLN A 86 -8.28 -5.12 -9.87
CA GLN A 86 -8.76 -6.13 -10.83
C GLN A 86 -8.82 -5.60 -12.26
N ASP A 87 -8.66 -4.30 -12.47
CA ASP A 87 -8.59 -3.69 -13.79
C ASP A 87 -7.25 -4.00 -14.46
N LEU A 88 -7.30 -4.53 -15.69
CA LEU A 88 -6.10 -4.99 -16.42
C LEU A 88 -5.19 -3.85 -16.87
N GLU A 89 -5.75 -2.68 -17.19
CA GLU A 89 -4.96 -1.53 -17.61
C GLU A 89 -4.25 -0.89 -16.41
N VAL A 90 -4.96 -0.73 -15.28
CA VAL A 90 -4.36 -0.30 -14.02
C VAL A 90 -3.24 -1.26 -13.60
N ALA A 91 -3.52 -2.56 -13.59
CA ALA A 91 -2.54 -3.58 -13.23
C ALA A 91 -1.32 -3.57 -14.14
N LYS A 92 -1.51 -3.32 -15.45
CA LYS A 92 -0.40 -3.20 -16.39
C LYS A 92 0.52 -2.02 -16.01
N ILE A 93 -0.04 -0.84 -15.76
CA ILE A 93 0.75 0.34 -15.37
C ILE A 93 1.49 0.07 -14.04
N MET A 94 0.80 -0.52 -13.07
CA MET A 94 1.37 -0.89 -11.77
C MET A 94 2.57 -1.82 -11.93
N ASN A 95 2.43 -2.90 -12.69
CA ASN A 95 3.48 -3.91 -12.88
C ASN A 95 4.67 -3.39 -13.71
N ASP A 96 4.39 -2.55 -14.71
CA ASP A 96 5.44 -2.00 -15.58
C ASP A 96 6.30 -0.96 -14.84
N SER A 97 5.69 -0.12 -14.00
CA SER A 97 6.33 1.08 -13.45
C SER A 97 6.68 0.98 -11.96
N PHE A 98 6.07 0.06 -11.22
CA PHE A 98 6.23 -0.05 -9.77
C PHE A 98 6.57 -1.47 -9.34
N VAL A 99 7.16 -1.61 -8.16
CA VAL A 99 7.10 -2.84 -7.38
C VAL A 99 5.99 -2.67 -6.34
N CYS A 100 4.96 -3.51 -6.44
CA CYS A 100 3.73 -3.37 -5.68
C CYS A 100 3.77 -4.25 -4.43
N ILE A 101 3.64 -3.63 -3.25
CA ILE A 101 3.65 -4.30 -1.95
C ILE A 101 2.27 -4.22 -1.32
N LYS A 102 1.75 -5.36 -0.86
CA LYS A 102 0.51 -5.45 -0.11
C LYS A 102 0.79 -5.73 1.35
N ILE A 103 0.15 -4.98 2.27
CA ILE A 103 0.37 -5.11 3.72
C ILE A 103 -0.96 -5.24 4.42
N ASP A 104 -1.05 -6.24 5.30
CA ASP A 104 -2.10 -6.34 6.29
C ASP A 104 -1.68 -5.58 7.55
N ARG A 105 -2.42 -4.50 7.88
CA ARG A 105 -2.13 -3.70 9.07
C ARG A 105 -2.36 -4.48 10.39
N GLU A 106 -3.17 -5.52 10.35
CA GLU A 106 -3.44 -6.34 11.54
C GLU A 106 -2.24 -7.24 11.87
N GLU A 107 -1.44 -7.64 10.86
CA GLU A 107 -0.18 -8.36 11.04
C GLU A 107 1.02 -7.43 11.19
N ARG A 108 1.02 -6.27 10.51
CA ARG A 108 2.13 -5.31 10.50
C ARG A 108 1.70 -3.89 10.90
N PRO A 109 1.18 -3.72 12.14
CA PRO A 109 0.80 -2.40 12.65
C PRO A 109 2.00 -1.44 12.77
N ASP A 110 3.21 -1.96 12.94
CA ASP A 110 4.46 -1.22 12.96
C ASP A 110 4.71 -0.48 11.65
N ILE A 111 4.52 -1.16 10.52
CA ILE A 111 4.68 -0.59 9.18
C ILE A 111 3.52 0.36 8.86
N ASP A 112 2.28 -0.05 9.18
CA ASP A 112 1.09 0.77 8.99
C ASP A 112 1.24 2.13 9.69
N GLN A 113 1.70 2.17 10.92
CA GLN A 113 1.89 3.41 11.67
C GLN A 113 2.87 4.37 11.00
N ILE A 114 3.98 3.87 10.47
CA ILE A 114 4.99 4.68 9.77
C ILE A 114 4.38 5.33 8.53
N TYR A 115 3.76 4.53 7.66
CA TYR A 115 3.19 5.03 6.42
C TYR A 115 1.90 5.83 6.62
N MET A 116 1.11 5.52 7.65
CA MET A 116 -0.04 6.35 8.05
C MET A 116 0.42 7.74 8.50
N SER A 117 1.52 7.83 9.25
CA SER A 117 2.12 9.12 9.62
C SER A 117 2.54 9.93 8.39
N ALA A 118 3.14 9.28 7.39
CA ALA A 118 3.46 9.94 6.11
C ALA A 118 2.21 10.47 5.42
N THR A 119 1.16 9.65 5.33
CA THR A 119 -0.12 10.02 4.70
C THR A 119 -0.77 11.21 5.41
N GLN A 120 -0.77 11.21 6.73
CA GLN A 120 -1.32 12.31 7.52
C GLN A 120 -0.53 13.62 7.39
N LEU A 121 0.80 13.53 7.27
CA LEU A 121 1.65 14.71 7.02
C LEU A 121 1.40 15.31 5.63
N LEU A 122 1.24 14.47 4.61
CA LEU A 122 1.03 14.91 3.22
C LEU A 122 -0.38 15.45 2.98
N ASN A 123 -1.40 14.83 3.56
CA ASN A 123 -2.81 15.09 3.23
C ASN A 123 -3.62 15.73 4.36
N HIS A 124 -3.05 15.91 5.56
CA HIS A 124 -3.72 16.35 6.80
C HIS A 124 -4.83 15.39 7.29
N HIS A 125 -4.99 14.26 6.66
CA HIS A 125 -5.89 13.17 7.06
C HIS A 125 -5.29 11.83 6.63
N GLY A 126 -5.80 10.72 7.14
CA GLY A 126 -5.42 9.37 6.78
C GLY A 126 -6.60 8.42 6.85
N GLY A 127 -6.41 7.20 6.39
CA GLY A 127 -7.44 6.17 6.38
C GLY A 127 -6.99 4.95 5.57
N TRP A 128 -7.85 3.95 5.50
CA TRP A 128 -7.63 2.76 4.69
C TRP A 128 -8.68 2.64 3.59
N PRO A 129 -8.28 2.19 2.38
CA PRO A 129 -6.93 1.74 2.01
C PRO A 129 -5.92 2.88 2.14
N ASN A 130 -4.69 2.58 2.56
CA ASN A 130 -3.60 3.54 2.58
C ASN A 130 -2.64 3.20 1.43
N SER A 131 -2.59 4.05 0.41
CA SER A 131 -1.77 3.89 -0.79
C SER A 131 -0.61 4.86 -0.73
N VAL A 132 0.61 4.35 -0.56
CA VAL A 132 1.82 5.16 -0.37
C VAL A 132 2.82 4.86 -1.47
N PHE A 133 3.31 5.92 -2.11
CA PHE A 133 4.34 5.84 -3.13
C PHE A 133 5.69 6.22 -2.53
N CYS A 134 6.66 5.32 -2.72
CA CYS A 134 7.96 5.46 -2.11
C CYS A 134 9.09 5.34 -3.15
N LEU A 135 10.23 5.90 -2.80
CA LEU A 135 11.49 5.60 -3.48
C LEU A 135 11.77 4.09 -3.42
N PRO A 136 12.66 3.54 -4.28
CA PRO A 136 13.07 2.14 -4.21
C PRO A 136 13.58 1.72 -2.82
N THR A 137 14.07 2.66 -2.02
CA THR A 137 14.58 2.49 -0.66
C THR A 137 13.49 2.50 0.43
N GLY A 138 12.21 2.72 0.07
CA GLY A 138 11.07 2.74 0.99
C GLY A 138 10.71 4.11 1.59
N GLN A 139 11.41 5.18 1.23
CA GLN A 139 11.12 6.52 1.70
C GLN A 139 9.88 7.09 0.98
N PRO A 140 8.80 7.47 1.70
CA PRO A 140 7.58 7.95 1.08
C PRO A 140 7.75 9.38 0.53
N PHE A 141 7.09 9.67 -0.61
CA PHE A 141 7.04 11.02 -1.19
C PHE A 141 5.63 11.43 -1.61
N TYR A 142 4.71 10.49 -1.82
CA TYR A 142 3.30 10.75 -2.14
C TYR A 142 2.41 9.72 -1.48
N ALA A 143 1.22 10.12 -1.08
CA ALA A 143 0.26 9.19 -0.48
C ALA A 143 -1.18 9.63 -0.74
N GLY A 144 -2.08 8.67 -0.62
CA GLY A 144 -3.52 8.88 -0.63
C GLY A 144 -4.24 7.66 -0.06
N THR A 145 -5.54 7.75 -0.03
CA THR A 145 -6.36 6.63 0.45
C THR A 145 -6.95 5.85 -0.72
N TYR A 146 -8.20 6.03 -1.00
CA TYR A 146 -8.89 5.41 -2.11
C TYR A 146 -8.68 6.21 -3.41
N PHE A 147 -8.45 5.50 -4.52
CA PHE A 147 -8.37 6.05 -5.87
C PHE A 147 -9.30 5.27 -6.80
N PRO A 148 -10.32 5.90 -7.42
CA PRO A 148 -11.10 5.28 -8.48
C PRO A 148 -10.23 5.04 -9.72
N PRO A 149 -10.57 4.08 -10.60
CA PRO A 149 -9.75 3.78 -11.78
C PRO A 149 -9.64 4.94 -12.77
N ASP A 150 -10.74 5.69 -12.98
CA ASP A 150 -10.86 6.75 -13.97
C ASP A 150 -10.90 8.15 -13.33
N ASP A 151 -10.55 9.17 -14.13
CA ASP A 151 -10.61 10.56 -13.74
C ASP A 151 -12.06 10.99 -13.42
N HIS A 152 -12.20 11.91 -12.48
CA HIS A 152 -13.48 12.43 -12.03
C HIS A 152 -13.36 13.94 -11.71
N ASP A 153 -14.50 14.62 -11.48
CA ASP A 153 -14.54 16.07 -11.29
C ASP A 153 -13.64 16.59 -10.15
N ASN A 154 -13.35 15.77 -9.16
CA ASN A 154 -12.56 16.14 -7.97
C ASN A 154 -11.08 15.77 -8.07
N GLY A 155 -10.63 15.17 -9.17
CA GLY A 155 -9.20 14.84 -9.33
C GLY A 155 -8.92 13.67 -10.27
N PRO A 156 -7.62 13.35 -10.45
CA PRO A 156 -7.21 12.26 -11.34
C PRO A 156 -7.60 10.90 -10.78
N GLY A 157 -7.99 10.00 -11.66
CA GLY A 157 -8.14 8.60 -11.37
C GLY A 157 -6.81 7.89 -11.20
N PHE A 158 -6.88 6.65 -10.79
CA PHE A 158 -5.67 5.89 -10.45
C PHE A 158 -4.76 5.66 -11.67
N ARG A 159 -5.31 5.42 -12.88
CA ARG A 159 -4.52 5.28 -14.11
C ARG A 159 -3.70 6.54 -14.41
N THR A 160 -4.33 7.69 -14.34
CA THR A 160 -3.68 8.98 -14.58
C THR A 160 -2.63 9.27 -13.53
N LEU A 161 -2.93 9.06 -12.25
CA LEU A 161 -1.99 9.25 -11.15
C LEU A 161 -0.76 8.36 -11.29
N LEU A 162 -0.94 7.07 -11.53
CA LEU A 162 0.18 6.11 -11.70
C LEU A 162 1.09 6.52 -12.84
N SER A 163 0.50 6.93 -13.97
CA SER A 163 1.26 7.36 -15.15
C SER A 163 2.07 8.64 -14.87
N GLN A 164 1.45 9.62 -14.21
CA GLN A 164 2.11 10.88 -13.82
C GLN A 164 3.27 10.64 -12.84
N LEU A 165 3.09 9.77 -11.84
CA LEU A 165 4.16 9.46 -10.89
C LEU A 165 5.32 8.71 -11.55
N ALA A 166 5.03 7.76 -12.45
CA ALA A 166 6.04 7.05 -13.21
C ALA A 166 6.84 8.00 -14.15
N GLU A 167 6.16 8.91 -14.84
CA GLU A 167 6.79 9.93 -15.67
C GLU A 167 7.64 10.90 -14.84
N SER A 168 7.11 11.36 -13.71
CA SER A 168 7.83 12.25 -12.81
C SER A 168 9.11 11.61 -12.25
N TRP A 169 9.11 10.31 -11.97
CA TRP A 169 10.31 9.57 -11.55
C TRP A 169 11.40 9.57 -12.62
N GLY A 170 11.00 9.53 -13.89
CA GLY A 170 11.94 9.63 -15.02
C GLY A 170 12.51 11.05 -15.22
N ASN A 171 11.67 12.08 -15.02
CA ASN A 171 11.98 13.45 -15.43
C ASN A 171 12.42 14.37 -14.28
N ASN A 172 11.90 14.15 -13.05
CA ASN A 172 12.07 15.04 -11.89
C ASN A 172 12.63 14.32 -10.67
N ARG A 173 13.47 13.33 -10.90
CA ARG A 173 13.96 12.41 -9.86
C ARG A 173 14.55 13.11 -8.65
N SER A 174 15.42 14.09 -8.86
CA SER A 174 16.12 14.79 -7.78
C SER A 174 15.17 15.54 -6.85
N GLU A 175 14.07 16.09 -7.39
CA GLU A 175 13.03 16.76 -6.61
C GLU A 175 12.25 15.75 -5.74
N ILE A 176 11.87 14.62 -6.32
CA ILE A 176 11.19 13.54 -5.60
C ILE A 176 12.07 12.97 -4.47
N GLU A 177 13.37 12.77 -4.73
CA GLU A 177 14.32 12.30 -3.72
C GLU A 177 14.48 13.31 -2.57
N LEU A 178 14.53 14.61 -2.86
CA LEU A 178 14.60 15.65 -1.84
C LEU A 178 13.33 15.67 -0.98
N GLN A 179 12.16 15.66 -1.61
CA GLN A 179 10.87 15.64 -0.91
C GLN A 179 10.75 14.41 0.01
N ALA A 180 11.16 13.23 -0.47
CA ALA A 180 11.15 12.00 0.32
C ALA A 180 12.09 12.09 1.54
N GLN A 181 13.28 12.67 1.37
CA GLN A 181 14.23 12.87 2.46
C GLN A 181 13.70 13.85 3.52
N GLU A 182 13.10 14.95 3.12
CA GLU A 182 12.49 15.93 4.03
C GLU A 182 11.36 15.29 4.85
N LEU A 183 10.47 14.56 4.20
CA LEU A 183 9.37 13.86 4.85
C LEU A 183 9.88 12.80 5.85
N GLU A 184 10.88 12.02 5.46
CA GLU A 184 11.50 11.02 6.34
C GLU A 184 12.09 11.66 7.61
N GLN A 185 12.75 12.83 7.48
CA GLN A 185 13.29 13.55 8.63
C GLN A 185 12.19 14.01 9.60
N VAL A 186 11.05 14.46 9.08
CA VAL A 186 9.90 14.85 9.92
C VAL A 186 9.34 13.64 10.64
N ILE A 187 9.14 12.52 9.95
CA ILE A 187 8.64 11.25 10.54
C ILE A 187 9.59 10.75 11.64
N LYS A 188 10.90 10.79 11.39
CA LYS A 188 11.92 10.40 12.39
C LYS A 188 11.85 11.27 13.65
N LYS A 189 11.68 12.58 13.50
CA LYS A 189 11.53 13.50 14.64
C LYS A 189 10.26 13.24 15.44
N MET A 190 9.13 12.94 14.77
CA MET A 190 7.87 12.63 15.44
C MET A 190 7.95 11.34 16.26
N ASN A 191 8.72 10.35 15.79
CA ASN A 191 8.89 9.05 16.44
C ASN A 191 10.09 9.03 17.42
N HIS A 192 10.82 10.13 17.55
CA HIS A 192 11.93 10.22 18.49
C HIS A 192 11.40 10.58 19.87
N PHE A 193 11.21 9.57 20.70
CA PHE A 193 10.95 9.76 22.13
C PHE A 193 12.30 9.98 22.83
N GLU A 194 12.55 11.21 23.32
CA GLU A 194 13.64 11.43 24.25
C GLU A 194 13.42 10.54 25.47
N LYS A 195 14.43 9.71 25.80
CA LYS A 195 14.44 8.99 27.07
C LYS A 195 14.64 10.02 28.18
N ASP A 196 13.56 10.62 28.63
CA ASP A 196 13.60 11.34 29.88
C ASP A 196 13.97 10.37 31.00
N SER A 197 14.99 10.70 31.75
CA SER A 197 15.36 9.97 32.97
C SER A 197 14.36 10.30 34.07
N PHE A 198 13.14 9.73 33.95
CA PHE A 198 12.10 9.90 34.96
C PHE A 198 12.47 9.15 36.23
N GLY A 199 12.84 9.90 37.26
CA GLY A 199 12.94 9.36 38.61
C GLY A 199 11.55 8.94 39.14
N SER A 200 11.55 7.98 40.07
CA SER A 200 10.32 7.40 40.65
C SER A 200 9.32 8.40 41.26
N MET A 201 9.76 9.62 41.55
CA MET A 201 8.94 10.70 42.14
C MET A 201 8.01 11.36 41.11
N GLN A 202 8.29 11.25 39.81
CA GLN A 202 7.49 11.88 38.75
C GLN A 202 6.27 11.05 38.34
N PHE A 203 6.26 9.74 38.64
CA PHE A 203 5.15 8.87 38.23
C PHE A 203 3.78 9.37 38.73
N LYS A 204 3.68 9.73 40.02
CA LYS A 204 2.44 10.22 40.61
C LYS A 204 1.96 11.55 40.00
N THR A 205 2.89 12.44 39.73
CA THR A 205 2.60 13.71 39.06
C THR A 205 2.13 13.50 37.63
N ASN A 206 2.83 12.68 36.86
CA ASN A 206 2.49 12.36 35.47
C ASN A 206 1.16 11.58 35.39
N TYR A 207 0.90 10.65 36.31
CA TYR A 207 -0.38 9.95 36.43
C TYR A 207 -1.54 10.95 36.67
N ASN A 208 -1.37 11.91 37.59
CA ASN A 208 -2.41 12.90 37.87
C ASN A 208 -2.66 13.85 36.68
N LEU A 209 -1.60 14.26 35.97
CA LEU A 209 -1.72 15.08 34.76
C LEU A 209 -2.44 14.31 33.65
N MET A 210 -2.06 13.05 33.42
CA MET A 210 -2.71 12.19 32.41
C MET A 210 -4.17 11.92 32.77
N LYS A 211 -4.47 11.61 34.02
CA LYS A 211 -5.85 11.45 34.53
C LYS A 211 -6.66 12.71 34.32
N GLY A 212 -6.12 13.88 34.66
CA GLY A 212 -6.78 15.17 34.46
C GLY A 212 -7.07 15.44 32.98
N SER A 213 -6.11 15.20 32.10
CA SER A 213 -6.26 15.36 30.66
C SER A 213 -7.35 14.43 30.09
N ILE A 214 -7.37 13.18 30.52
CA ILE A 214 -8.41 12.21 30.11
C ILE A 214 -9.79 12.67 30.59
N GLN A 215 -9.92 13.10 31.84
CA GLN A 215 -11.18 13.58 32.41
C GLN A 215 -11.70 14.84 31.69
N GLN A 216 -10.83 15.78 31.32
CA GLN A 216 -11.20 16.98 30.56
C GLN A 216 -11.72 16.68 29.14
N ARG A 217 -11.26 15.61 28.54
CA ARG A 217 -11.67 15.19 27.18
C ARG A 217 -12.89 14.28 27.17
N PHE A 218 -13.30 13.80 28.33
CA PHE A 218 -14.46 12.91 28.44
C PHE A 218 -15.75 13.71 28.28
N ASP A 219 -16.61 13.27 27.36
CA ASP A 219 -17.94 13.84 27.16
C ASP A 219 -18.94 13.25 28.18
N ASN A 220 -19.24 14.02 29.21
CA ASN A 220 -20.14 13.59 30.27
C ASN A 220 -21.61 13.45 29.82
N LEU A 221 -21.98 14.05 28.68
CA LEU A 221 -23.36 14.02 28.19
C LEU A 221 -23.63 12.80 27.29
N ASN A 222 -22.73 12.53 26.36
CA ASN A 222 -22.91 11.50 25.34
C ASN A 222 -21.93 10.30 25.49
N GLY A 223 -21.05 10.34 26.48
CA GLY A 223 -20.00 9.33 26.65
C GLY A 223 -18.86 9.46 25.66
N GLY A 224 -17.76 8.72 25.90
CA GLY A 224 -16.58 8.73 25.05
C GLY A 224 -15.72 9.98 25.14
N PHE A 225 -14.75 10.13 24.23
CA PHE A 225 -13.77 11.22 24.25
C PHE A 225 -13.87 12.09 22.99
N GLY A 226 -13.58 13.40 23.15
CA GLY A 226 -13.59 14.36 22.05
C GLY A 226 -14.98 14.83 21.63
N GLY A 227 -15.06 15.55 20.51
CA GLY A 227 -16.31 16.05 19.91
C GLY A 227 -16.92 15.08 18.90
N ALA A 228 -18.13 15.39 18.42
CA ALA A 228 -18.78 14.62 17.35
C ALA A 228 -18.17 14.96 15.96
N PRO A 229 -18.16 14.00 14.99
CA PRO A 229 -18.59 12.60 15.13
C PRO A 229 -17.56 11.76 15.92
N LYS A 230 -18.06 10.85 16.75
CA LYS A 230 -17.21 9.93 17.52
C LYS A 230 -17.18 8.58 16.85
N PHE A 231 -15.97 8.09 16.60
CA PHE A 231 -15.75 6.70 16.22
C PHE A 231 -15.48 5.87 17.48
N PRO A 232 -15.79 4.57 17.47
CA PRO A 232 -15.34 3.67 18.52
C PRO A 232 -13.81 3.78 18.66
N PRO A 233 -13.29 3.73 19.91
CA PRO A 233 -11.83 3.77 20.13
C PRO A 233 -11.14 2.56 19.55
#